data_94a0db192cda190eb3c936aef24e2c15
#
_entry.id   94a0db192cda190eb3c936aef24e2c15
#
_cell.length_a   1.000
_cell.length_b   1.000
_cell.length_c   1.000
_cell.angle_alpha   90.00
_cell.angle_beta   90.00
_cell.angle_gamma   90.00
#
_symmetry.space_group_name_H-M   'P 1'
#
loop_
_entity.id
_entity.type
_entity.pdbx_description
1 polymer ?
#
loop_
_entity_poly.entity_id
_entity_poly.type
_entity_poly.pdbx_seq_one_letter_code
_entity_poly.pdbx_strand_id
1 'polypeptide(L)'
;MKIYKIKSGILIERSTGFYLLKNEEWDTFINDDALYQKVGLLCQSSEATQNGPELISAEVIAPVGSQELWACGVTYLRSKVGRQEESKTSGGSDFYAKVYEAERPEVFFKSTPHRIVGHGAKVNIRKDSTWDVPEPELTLVVTSSGKIVGYTIGNDMSSRSIEGENPLYLPQAKTYDACAAVGPCIYITQKPLESSSQIHLDIKRNNEIVFEGTVRISQMKRSPEELVSFVYRECSFPNGCLIMTGTGIVPGNNFTLRSNDEIRITIDHIGTLINTVR
;
A
#
# COMPACT_ATOMS: atom_id res chain seq x y z
N MET A 1 9.66 -9.87 11.56
CA MET A 1 9.47 -11.06 10.72
C MET A 1 8.73 -10.64 9.45
N LYS A 2 8.89 -11.36 8.34
CA LYS A 2 8.15 -11.08 7.11
C LYS A 2 7.32 -12.29 6.69
N ILE A 3 6.12 -12.06 6.22
CA ILE A 3 5.19 -13.07 5.74
C ILE A 3 4.94 -12.80 4.26
N TYR A 4 5.31 -13.76 3.43
CA TYR A 4 5.07 -13.72 1.98
C TYR A 4 3.91 -14.63 1.64
N LYS A 5 2.96 -14.14 0.86
CA LYS A 5 1.99 -14.98 0.16
C LYS A 5 2.64 -15.48 -1.10
N ILE A 6 2.78 -16.79 -1.23
CA ILE A 6 3.34 -17.44 -2.42
C ILE A 6 2.32 -18.41 -3.01
N LYS A 7 2.50 -18.80 -4.28
CA LYS A 7 1.56 -19.71 -4.97
C LYS A 7 1.39 -21.04 -4.27
N SER A 8 2.46 -21.54 -3.62
CA SER A 8 2.48 -22.84 -2.92
C SER A 8 2.14 -22.76 -1.43
N GLY A 9 1.80 -21.58 -0.89
CA GLY A 9 1.43 -21.42 0.53
C GLY A 9 1.86 -20.09 1.15
N ILE A 10 2.25 -20.13 2.41
CA ILE A 10 2.75 -19.00 3.18
C ILE A 10 4.21 -19.22 3.53
N LEU A 11 5.08 -18.29 3.14
CA LEU A 11 6.49 -18.33 3.49
C LEU A 11 6.80 -17.26 4.54
N ILE A 12 7.43 -17.67 5.63
CA ILE A 12 7.84 -16.78 6.72
C ILE A 12 9.35 -16.61 6.68
N GLU A 13 9.83 -15.36 6.72
CA GLU A 13 11.24 -14.98 6.84
C GLU A 13 11.52 -14.47 8.26
N ARG A 14 12.50 -15.08 8.93
CA ARG A 14 13.06 -14.67 10.21
C ARG A 14 14.58 -14.60 10.14
N SER A 15 15.20 -14.04 11.16
CA SER A 15 16.68 -14.10 11.34
C SER A 15 17.21 -15.53 11.43
N THR A 16 16.37 -16.49 11.80
CA THR A 16 16.71 -17.92 11.94
C THR A 16 16.50 -18.73 10.66
N GLY A 17 15.97 -18.15 9.59
CA GLY A 17 15.74 -18.85 8.32
C GLY A 17 14.34 -18.62 7.74
N PHE A 18 14.00 -19.42 6.75
CA PHE A 18 12.71 -19.42 6.07
C PHE A 18 11.88 -20.64 6.49
N TYR A 19 10.56 -20.45 6.61
CA TYR A 19 9.62 -21.49 7.03
C TYR A 19 8.43 -21.52 6.09
N LEU A 20 8.18 -22.66 5.46
CA LEU A 20 7.10 -22.84 4.49
C LEU A 20 5.90 -23.54 5.12
N LEU A 21 4.75 -22.86 5.12
CA LEU A 21 3.45 -23.37 5.57
C LEU A 21 2.56 -23.64 4.36
N LYS A 22 2.30 -24.93 4.05
CA LYS A 22 1.58 -25.33 2.83
C LYS A 22 0.06 -25.42 3.00
N ASN A 23 -0.42 -25.63 4.22
CA ASN A 23 -1.81 -25.96 4.51
C ASN A 23 -2.56 -24.85 5.26
N GLU A 24 -2.01 -23.64 5.29
CA GLU A 24 -2.65 -22.50 5.93
C GLU A 24 -3.50 -21.74 4.92
N GLU A 25 -4.72 -21.38 5.34
CA GLU A 25 -5.61 -20.52 4.56
C GLU A 25 -5.26 -19.06 4.87
N TRP A 26 -5.01 -18.26 3.82
CA TRP A 26 -4.45 -16.92 3.95
C TRP A 26 -5.30 -15.98 4.80
N ASP A 27 -6.62 -15.91 4.54
CA ASP A 27 -7.48 -14.94 5.21
C ASP A 27 -7.56 -15.21 6.71
N THR A 28 -7.76 -16.45 7.09
CA THR A 28 -7.77 -16.90 8.49
C THR A 28 -6.39 -16.75 9.13
N PHE A 29 -5.32 -16.96 8.35
CA PHE A 29 -3.95 -16.88 8.88
C PHE A 29 -3.59 -15.47 9.31
N ILE A 30 -3.87 -14.45 8.48
CA ILE A 30 -3.52 -13.06 8.77
C ILE A 30 -4.53 -12.32 9.64
N ASN A 31 -5.79 -12.80 9.71
CA ASN A 31 -6.84 -12.22 10.53
C ASN A 31 -6.78 -12.73 11.99
N ASP A 32 -5.64 -12.50 12.63
CA ASP A 32 -5.35 -12.99 13.98
C ASP A 32 -4.69 -11.88 14.80
N ASP A 33 -5.32 -11.44 15.88
CA ASP A 33 -4.83 -10.37 16.74
C ASP A 33 -3.51 -10.72 17.44
N ALA A 34 -3.18 -12.00 17.52
CA ALA A 34 -1.92 -12.50 18.05
C ALA A 34 -0.96 -12.98 16.95
N LEU A 35 -1.10 -12.47 15.71
CA LEU A 35 -0.34 -12.93 14.53
C LEU A 35 1.17 -13.01 14.78
N TYR A 36 1.77 -12.03 15.45
CA TYR A 36 3.20 -12.04 15.74
C TYR A 36 3.59 -13.24 16.63
N GLN A 37 2.83 -13.51 17.68
CA GLN A 37 3.06 -14.63 18.61
C GLN A 37 2.81 -15.96 17.92
N LYS A 38 1.70 -16.08 17.17
CA LYS A 38 1.35 -17.27 16.37
C LYS A 38 2.47 -17.65 15.41
N VAL A 39 2.95 -16.68 14.62
CA VAL A 39 4.07 -16.91 13.68
C VAL A 39 5.34 -17.29 14.41
N GLY A 40 5.61 -16.68 15.57
CA GLY A 40 6.75 -17.03 16.41
C GLY A 40 6.74 -18.50 16.86
N LEU A 41 5.60 -19.01 17.30
CA LEU A 41 5.40 -20.39 17.74
C LEU A 41 5.47 -21.37 16.56
N LEU A 42 4.82 -21.06 15.44
CA LEU A 42 4.87 -21.89 14.24
C LEU A 42 6.30 -22.10 13.75
N CYS A 43 7.12 -21.06 13.72
CA CYS A 43 8.53 -21.18 13.31
C CYS A 43 9.40 -21.97 14.31
N GLN A 44 9.01 -22.05 15.59
CA GLN A 44 9.74 -22.88 16.57
C GLN A 44 9.43 -24.36 16.39
N SER A 45 8.25 -24.71 15.91
CA SER A 45 7.79 -26.09 15.71
C SER A 45 7.96 -26.60 14.26
N SER A 46 8.45 -25.77 13.36
CA SER A 46 8.62 -26.10 11.94
C SER A 46 10.11 -26.21 11.57
N GLU A 47 10.41 -27.05 10.59
CA GLU A 47 11.75 -27.09 10.00
C GLU A 47 11.97 -25.93 9.02
N ALA A 48 13.16 -25.35 9.04
CA ALA A 48 13.52 -24.29 8.11
C ALA A 48 13.73 -24.86 6.69
N THR A 49 13.23 -24.14 5.69
CA THR A 49 13.50 -24.46 4.28
C THR A 49 14.73 -23.74 3.76
N GLN A 50 15.51 -24.40 2.90
CA GLN A 50 16.72 -23.85 2.30
C GLN A 50 16.45 -23.00 1.04
N ASN A 51 15.28 -23.17 0.41
CA ASN A 51 14.93 -22.54 -0.87
C ASN A 51 14.03 -21.30 -0.71
N GLY A 52 14.07 -20.64 0.43
CA GLY A 52 13.25 -19.43 0.68
C GLY A 52 13.43 -18.32 -0.34
N PRO A 53 14.66 -17.88 -0.68
CA PRO A 53 14.89 -16.84 -1.69
C PRO A 53 14.38 -17.22 -3.07
N GLU A 54 14.54 -18.48 -3.49
CA GLU A 54 14.04 -18.99 -4.78
C GLU A 54 12.50 -18.96 -4.82
N LEU A 55 11.85 -19.37 -3.72
CA LEU A 55 10.39 -19.31 -3.61
C LEU A 55 9.87 -17.87 -3.68
N ILE A 56 10.52 -16.91 -3.02
CA ILE A 56 10.18 -15.50 -3.12
C ILE A 56 10.29 -15.03 -4.58
N SER A 57 11.41 -15.34 -5.23
CA SER A 57 11.66 -14.91 -6.61
C SER A 57 10.66 -15.49 -7.63
N ALA A 58 10.24 -16.76 -7.44
CA ALA A 58 9.44 -17.47 -8.43
C ALA A 58 7.92 -17.41 -8.16
N GLU A 59 7.51 -17.27 -6.89
CA GLU A 59 6.14 -17.56 -6.51
C GLU A 59 5.43 -16.42 -5.76
N VAL A 60 6.12 -15.35 -5.37
CA VAL A 60 5.48 -14.28 -4.58
C VAL A 60 4.30 -13.68 -5.35
N ILE A 61 3.20 -13.49 -4.63
CA ILE A 61 1.98 -12.84 -5.12
C ILE A 61 1.55 -11.73 -4.17
N ALA A 62 0.53 -10.97 -4.54
CA ALA A 62 0.00 -9.92 -3.66
C ALA A 62 -0.41 -10.52 -2.30
N PRO A 63 0.04 -9.94 -1.16
CA PRO A 63 -0.31 -10.41 0.17
C PRO A 63 -1.73 -9.98 0.57
N VAL A 64 -2.71 -10.36 -0.25
CA VAL A 64 -4.13 -10.10 -0.09
C VAL A 64 -4.91 -11.37 -0.43
N GLY A 65 -5.97 -11.65 0.32
CA GLY A 65 -6.94 -12.71 0.04
C GLY A 65 -8.27 -12.09 -0.40
N SER A 66 -9.27 -12.15 0.47
CA SER A 66 -10.57 -11.50 0.27
C SER A 66 -10.67 -10.09 0.85
N GLN A 67 -9.59 -9.56 1.47
CA GLN A 67 -9.60 -8.26 2.11
C GLN A 67 -9.86 -7.14 1.11
N GLU A 68 -10.72 -6.21 1.48
CA GLU A 68 -10.86 -4.94 0.78
C GLU A 68 -9.61 -4.07 1.00
N LEU A 69 -9.31 -3.21 0.03
CA LEU A 69 -8.30 -2.17 0.14
C LEU A 69 -8.98 -0.81 0.22
N TRP A 70 -8.77 -0.13 1.34
CA TRP A 70 -9.18 1.25 1.58
C TRP A 70 -7.97 2.17 1.56
N ALA A 71 -8.19 3.46 1.38
CA ALA A 71 -7.13 4.45 1.38
C ALA A 71 -7.54 5.72 2.12
N CYS A 72 -6.53 6.44 2.61
CA CYS A 72 -6.70 7.71 3.31
C CYS A 72 -5.95 8.80 2.57
N GLY A 73 -6.67 9.85 2.18
CA GLY A 73 -6.09 10.97 1.45
C GLY A 73 -5.64 12.11 2.35
N VAL A 74 -4.81 13.00 1.79
CA VAL A 74 -4.41 14.29 2.40
C VAL A 74 -3.81 14.13 3.82
N THR A 75 -3.04 13.08 4.05
CA THR A 75 -2.43 12.79 5.37
C THR A 75 -1.05 13.44 5.56
N TYR A 76 -0.41 13.88 4.48
CA TYR A 76 0.86 14.61 4.50
C TYR A 76 0.68 16.05 4.00
N LEU A 77 1.53 16.97 4.49
CA LEU A 77 1.49 18.36 4.03
C LEU A 77 1.72 18.47 2.50
N ARG A 78 2.63 17.67 1.95
CA ARG A 78 2.91 17.66 0.51
C ARG A 78 1.71 17.20 -0.30
N SER A 79 0.94 16.21 0.17
CA SER A 79 -0.29 15.77 -0.51
C SER A 79 -1.38 16.84 -0.48
N LYS A 80 -1.53 17.57 0.65
CA LYS A 80 -2.41 18.76 0.72
C LYS A 80 -2.07 19.77 -0.39
N VAL A 81 -0.79 20.14 -0.50
CA VAL A 81 -0.33 21.10 -1.51
C VAL A 81 -0.57 20.57 -2.92
N GLY A 82 -0.24 19.31 -3.20
CA GLY A 82 -0.47 18.65 -4.49
C GLY A 82 -1.94 18.69 -4.91
N ARG A 83 -2.85 18.32 -4.01
CA ARG A 83 -4.30 18.36 -4.25
C ARG A 83 -4.83 19.77 -4.52
N GLN A 84 -4.31 20.75 -3.79
CA GLN A 84 -4.65 22.16 -4.03
C GLN A 84 -4.17 22.65 -5.39
N GLU A 85 -2.98 22.24 -5.83
CA GLU A 85 -2.40 22.57 -7.14
C GLU A 85 -3.26 21.98 -8.28
N GLU A 86 -3.68 20.71 -8.16
CA GLU A 86 -4.50 19.98 -9.14
C GLU A 86 -5.90 20.59 -9.32
N SER A 87 -6.52 20.98 -8.21
CA SER A 87 -7.93 21.40 -8.18
C SER A 87 -8.12 22.91 -8.26
N LYS A 88 -7.08 23.70 -8.57
CA LYS A 88 -7.15 25.17 -8.66
C LYS A 88 -8.22 25.64 -9.64
N THR A 89 -8.33 24.99 -10.79
CA THR A 89 -9.27 25.38 -11.85
C THR A 89 -10.70 24.91 -11.60
N SER A 90 -10.87 23.84 -10.81
CA SER A 90 -12.19 23.24 -10.52
C SER A 90 -12.84 23.77 -9.23
N GLY A 91 -12.19 24.67 -8.50
CA GLY A 91 -12.69 25.17 -7.21
C GLY A 91 -12.58 24.19 -6.04
N GLY A 92 -11.91 23.06 -6.24
CA GLY A 92 -11.75 22.00 -5.22
C GLY A 92 -10.66 22.30 -4.18
N SER A 93 -9.77 23.27 -4.42
CA SER A 93 -8.60 23.54 -3.57
C SER A 93 -8.94 23.77 -2.08
N ASP A 94 -10.06 24.45 -1.80
CA ASP A 94 -10.50 24.77 -0.46
C ASP A 94 -10.99 23.53 0.30
N PHE A 95 -11.55 22.53 -0.37
CA PHE A 95 -11.97 21.28 0.26
C PHE A 95 -10.78 20.50 0.80
N TYR A 96 -9.69 20.40 0.03
CA TYR A 96 -8.48 19.70 0.45
C TYR A 96 -7.72 20.44 1.57
N ALA A 97 -7.76 21.78 1.57
CA ALA A 97 -7.23 22.55 2.69
C ALA A 97 -8.02 22.26 3.98
N LYS A 98 -9.36 22.25 3.89
CA LYS A 98 -10.25 21.98 5.01
C LYS A 98 -10.09 20.56 5.55
N VAL A 99 -10.00 19.52 4.68
CA VAL A 99 -9.90 18.13 5.12
C VAL A 99 -8.58 17.84 5.84
N TYR A 100 -7.49 18.51 5.46
CA TYR A 100 -6.21 18.38 6.18
C TYR A 100 -6.32 18.86 7.63
N GLU A 101 -7.07 19.92 7.90
CA GLU A 101 -7.25 20.49 9.25
C GLU A 101 -8.45 19.87 9.98
N ALA A 102 -9.39 19.25 9.29
CA ALA A 102 -10.59 18.68 9.88
C ALA A 102 -10.28 17.55 10.87
N GLU A 103 -11.20 17.29 11.80
CA GLU A 103 -11.17 16.10 12.66
C GLU A 103 -11.31 14.82 11.82
N ARG A 104 -12.25 14.80 10.88
CA ARG A 104 -12.51 13.65 9.99
C ARG A 104 -11.50 13.60 8.85
N PRO A 105 -10.73 12.50 8.68
CA PRO A 105 -9.85 12.30 7.54
C PRO A 105 -10.65 12.03 6.25
N GLU A 106 -10.01 12.23 5.10
CA GLU A 106 -10.47 11.64 3.86
C GLU A 106 -10.23 10.13 3.92
N VAL A 107 -11.28 9.35 3.74
CA VAL A 107 -11.25 7.88 3.66
C VAL A 107 -12.07 7.46 2.46
N PHE A 108 -11.53 6.59 1.63
CA PHE A 108 -12.24 6.10 0.45
C PHE A 108 -11.91 4.62 0.15
N PHE A 109 -12.86 3.95 -0.49
CA PHE A 109 -12.67 2.62 -1.03
C PHE A 109 -11.71 2.67 -2.21
N LYS A 110 -10.61 1.92 -2.14
CA LYS A 110 -9.60 1.89 -3.21
C LYS A 110 -9.81 0.75 -4.17
N SER A 111 -9.97 -0.47 -3.67
CA SER A 111 -10.02 -1.63 -4.55
C SER A 111 -10.58 -2.88 -3.88
N THR A 112 -11.21 -3.72 -4.69
CA THR A 112 -11.43 -5.14 -4.38
C THR A 112 -10.17 -5.96 -4.70
N PRO A 113 -9.99 -7.16 -4.13
CA PRO A 113 -8.79 -7.98 -4.32
C PRO A 113 -8.42 -8.24 -5.79
N HIS A 114 -9.41 -8.46 -6.66
CA HIS A 114 -9.16 -8.82 -8.07
C HIS A 114 -8.57 -7.68 -8.92
N ARG A 115 -8.56 -6.43 -8.43
CA ARG A 115 -7.91 -5.29 -9.09
C ARG A 115 -6.56 -4.93 -8.47
N ILE A 116 -6.14 -5.68 -7.43
CA ILE A 116 -4.85 -5.51 -6.78
C ILE A 116 -3.83 -6.43 -7.43
N VAL A 117 -2.65 -5.91 -7.70
CA VAL A 117 -1.52 -6.70 -8.22
C VAL A 117 -0.39 -6.78 -7.18
N GLY A 118 0.48 -7.77 -7.33
CA GLY A 118 1.62 -7.99 -6.44
C GLY A 118 2.94 -7.45 -7.00
N HIS A 119 4.03 -7.77 -6.30
CA HIS A 119 5.38 -7.50 -6.73
C HIS A 119 5.69 -8.16 -8.09
N GLY A 120 6.37 -7.43 -8.97
CA GLY A 120 6.72 -7.88 -10.32
C GLY A 120 5.58 -7.83 -11.33
N ALA A 121 4.34 -7.58 -10.90
CA ALA A 121 3.19 -7.53 -11.81
C ALA A 121 3.00 -6.14 -12.43
N LYS A 122 2.18 -6.07 -13.47
CA LYS A 122 1.90 -4.82 -14.19
C LYS A 122 0.73 -4.06 -13.54
N VAL A 123 0.92 -2.77 -13.33
CA VAL A 123 -0.13 -1.80 -12.97
C VAL A 123 -0.65 -1.09 -14.21
N ASN A 124 -1.85 -0.56 -14.16
CA ASN A 124 -2.44 0.19 -15.27
C ASN A 124 -2.44 1.70 -14.98
N ILE A 125 -2.37 2.48 -16.04
CA ILE A 125 -2.86 3.85 -16.13
C ILE A 125 -4.15 3.86 -16.96
N ARG A 126 -5.02 4.84 -16.74
CA ARG A 126 -6.31 4.91 -17.45
C ARG A 126 -6.11 5.41 -18.88
N LYS A 127 -6.85 4.84 -19.83
CA LYS A 127 -6.80 5.26 -21.25
C LYS A 127 -7.45 6.63 -21.49
N ASP A 128 -8.36 7.04 -20.61
CA ASP A 128 -9.07 8.31 -20.63
C ASP A 128 -8.44 9.36 -19.69
N SER A 129 -7.21 9.10 -19.20
CA SER A 129 -6.41 10.01 -18.38
C SER A 129 -5.26 10.59 -19.18
N THR A 130 -4.88 11.81 -18.85
CA THR A 130 -3.73 12.52 -19.44
C THR A 130 -2.60 12.78 -18.44
N TRP A 131 -2.86 12.52 -17.14
CA TRP A 131 -1.89 12.74 -16.08
C TRP A 131 -2.07 11.68 -14.99
N ASP A 132 -1.14 10.74 -14.95
CA ASP A 132 -1.16 9.59 -14.05
C ASP A 132 0.11 9.53 -13.23
N VAL A 133 -0.01 9.21 -11.94
CA VAL A 133 1.12 9.10 -11.01
C VAL A 133 0.97 7.87 -10.11
N PRO A 134 2.10 7.31 -9.60
CA PRO A 134 2.06 6.40 -8.47
C PRO A 134 2.02 7.20 -7.17
N GLU A 135 1.32 6.71 -6.19
CA GLU A 135 1.33 7.23 -4.82
C GLU A 135 1.88 6.13 -3.90
N PRO A 136 3.16 6.24 -3.45
CA PRO A 136 3.77 5.27 -2.55
C PRO A 136 3.26 5.47 -1.13
N GLU A 137 2.77 4.39 -0.52
CA GLU A 137 2.10 4.46 0.79
C GLU A 137 2.50 3.31 1.71
N LEU A 138 2.67 3.64 3.00
CA LEU A 138 2.58 2.62 4.03
C LEU A 138 1.16 2.06 4.02
N THR A 139 1.04 0.74 4.02
CA THR A 139 -0.26 0.06 4.04
C THR A 139 -0.37 -0.79 5.30
N LEU A 140 -1.42 -0.56 6.08
CA LEU A 140 -1.71 -1.28 7.31
C LEU A 140 -2.42 -2.59 6.97
N VAL A 141 -2.07 -3.66 7.69
CA VAL A 141 -2.81 -4.92 7.70
C VAL A 141 -3.59 -4.96 9.01
N VAL A 142 -4.90 -4.91 8.90
CA VAL A 142 -5.81 -4.74 10.04
C VAL A 142 -6.75 -5.93 10.14
N THR A 143 -6.88 -6.52 11.32
CA THR A 143 -7.78 -7.66 11.58
C THR A 143 -9.23 -7.21 11.65
N SER A 144 -10.14 -8.18 11.67
CA SER A 144 -11.59 -7.93 11.83
C SER A 144 -11.95 -7.20 13.13
N SER A 145 -11.09 -7.26 14.15
CA SER A 145 -11.25 -6.52 15.40
C SER A 145 -10.79 -5.05 15.32
N GLY A 146 -10.20 -4.62 14.19
CA GLY A 146 -9.60 -3.29 14.04
C GLY A 146 -8.16 -3.19 14.57
N LYS A 147 -7.50 -4.32 14.83
CA LYS A 147 -6.11 -4.32 15.31
C LYS A 147 -5.12 -4.32 14.14
N ILE A 148 -4.15 -3.40 14.17
CA ILE A 148 -3.01 -3.41 13.24
C ILE A 148 -2.08 -4.55 13.64
N VAL A 149 -1.90 -5.53 12.75
CA VAL A 149 -1.06 -6.71 12.97
C VAL A 149 0.17 -6.75 12.07
N GLY A 150 0.26 -5.87 11.09
CA GLY A 150 1.41 -5.80 10.19
C GLY A 150 1.34 -4.62 9.24
N TYR A 151 2.38 -4.52 8.43
CA TYR A 151 2.59 -3.43 7.47
C TYR A 151 3.04 -4.01 6.13
N THR A 152 2.60 -3.40 5.04
CA THR A 152 3.07 -3.70 3.68
C THR A 152 3.27 -2.42 2.88
N ILE A 153 3.81 -2.52 1.69
CA ILE A 153 3.93 -1.39 0.77
C ILE A 153 2.69 -1.35 -0.10
N GLY A 154 2.13 -0.15 -0.28
CA GLY A 154 1.07 0.12 -1.23
C GLY A 154 1.51 1.08 -2.34
N ASN A 155 0.93 0.89 -3.51
CA ASN A 155 0.97 1.84 -4.61
C ASN A 155 -0.46 2.18 -5.00
N ASP A 156 -0.92 3.38 -4.64
CA ASP A 156 -2.21 3.93 -5.03
C ASP A 156 -2.07 4.59 -6.40
N MET A 157 -2.29 3.82 -7.48
CA MET A 157 -2.26 4.36 -8.85
C MET A 157 -3.40 5.36 -9.04
N SER A 158 -3.05 6.56 -9.49
CA SER A 158 -3.95 7.72 -9.49
C SER A 158 -4.00 8.42 -10.82
N SER A 159 -5.22 8.67 -11.32
CA SER A 159 -5.44 9.58 -12.45
C SER A 159 -5.63 11.01 -11.93
N ARG A 160 -4.57 11.79 -11.96
CA ARG A 160 -4.58 13.19 -11.51
C ARG A 160 -5.44 14.10 -12.39
N SER A 161 -5.55 13.82 -13.69
CA SER A 161 -6.40 14.59 -14.58
C SER A 161 -7.89 14.47 -14.22
N ILE A 162 -8.36 13.25 -13.92
CA ILE A 162 -9.76 13.02 -13.53
C ILE A 162 -10.03 13.53 -12.10
N GLU A 163 -9.08 13.32 -11.20
CA GLU A 163 -9.16 13.78 -9.81
C GLU A 163 -9.21 15.32 -9.71
N GLY A 164 -8.39 16.01 -10.52
CA GLY A 164 -8.37 17.47 -10.59
C GLY A 164 -9.55 18.08 -11.33
N GLU A 165 -10.21 17.32 -12.20
CA GLU A 165 -11.40 17.79 -12.93
C GLU A 165 -12.58 18.05 -11.98
N ASN A 166 -12.85 17.12 -11.08
CA ASN A 166 -13.90 17.27 -10.08
C ASN A 166 -13.66 16.33 -8.89
N PRO A 167 -13.67 16.80 -7.62
CA PRO A 167 -13.52 15.95 -6.44
C PRO A 167 -14.52 14.78 -6.37
N LEU A 168 -15.70 14.91 -6.97
CA LEU A 168 -16.71 13.85 -7.05
C LEU A 168 -16.30 12.68 -7.98
N TYR A 169 -15.27 12.87 -8.80
CA TYR A 169 -14.74 11.82 -9.68
C TYR A 169 -13.63 10.98 -9.03
N LEU A 170 -13.35 11.21 -7.74
CA LEU A 170 -12.37 10.43 -6.98
C LEU A 170 -12.52 8.90 -7.18
N PRO A 171 -13.72 8.30 -7.10
CA PRO A 171 -13.87 6.86 -7.35
C PRO A 171 -13.41 6.42 -8.74
N GLN A 172 -13.62 7.24 -9.77
CA GLN A 172 -13.16 6.95 -11.13
C GLN A 172 -11.65 7.12 -11.27
N ALA A 173 -11.08 8.14 -10.61
CA ALA A 173 -9.65 8.42 -10.62
C ALA A 173 -8.83 7.32 -9.91
N LYS A 174 -9.42 6.67 -8.91
CA LYS A 174 -8.74 5.75 -7.99
C LYS A 174 -9.09 4.28 -8.18
N THR A 175 -10.25 3.94 -8.79
CA THR A 175 -10.73 2.56 -8.85
C THR A 175 -10.93 2.10 -10.29
N TYR A 176 -10.01 1.25 -10.79
CA TYR A 176 -10.02 0.64 -12.12
C TYR A 176 -9.15 -0.63 -12.09
N ASP A 177 -9.09 -1.39 -13.17
CA ASP A 177 -8.33 -2.65 -13.22
C ASP A 177 -6.83 -2.40 -13.03
N ALA A 178 -6.21 -3.18 -12.13
CA ALA A 178 -4.81 -3.03 -11.71
C ALA A 178 -4.46 -1.59 -11.24
N CYS A 179 -5.43 -0.95 -10.56
CA CYS A 179 -5.29 0.40 -10.00
C CYS A 179 -4.48 0.45 -8.70
N ALA A 180 -4.12 -0.70 -8.15
CA ALA A 180 -3.36 -0.77 -6.91
C ALA A 180 -2.35 -1.92 -6.96
N ALA A 181 -1.22 -1.72 -6.30
CA ALA A 181 -0.30 -2.82 -6.00
C ALA A 181 -0.01 -2.88 -4.49
N VAL A 182 0.15 -4.08 -3.95
CA VAL A 182 0.57 -4.30 -2.57
C VAL A 182 1.63 -5.40 -2.48
N GLY A 183 2.56 -5.28 -1.54
CA GLY A 183 3.62 -6.26 -1.31
C GLY A 183 4.97 -5.63 -0.99
N PRO A 184 6.07 -6.39 -1.13
CA PRO A 184 6.16 -7.81 -1.51
C PRO A 184 5.70 -8.77 -0.42
N CYS A 185 5.62 -8.31 0.84
CA CYS A 185 5.31 -9.11 2.01
C CYS A 185 4.54 -8.29 3.05
N ILE A 186 4.05 -8.96 4.08
CA ILE A 186 3.60 -8.32 5.33
C ILE A 186 4.75 -8.36 6.34
N TYR A 187 5.20 -7.19 6.77
CA TYR A 187 6.15 -7.06 7.89
C TYR A 187 5.38 -7.03 9.20
N ILE A 188 5.65 -7.98 10.09
CA ILE A 188 5.05 -8.08 11.42
C ILE A 188 6.07 -7.80 12.51
N THR A 189 5.68 -7.06 13.52
CA THR A 189 6.53 -6.60 14.62
C THR A 189 5.74 -6.50 15.93
N GLN A 190 6.43 -6.58 17.07
CA GLN A 190 5.81 -6.42 18.39
C GLN A 190 5.49 -4.97 18.73
N LYS A 191 6.25 -4.04 18.16
CA LYS A 191 6.08 -2.60 18.39
C LYS A 191 5.60 -1.97 17.09
N PRO A 192 4.90 -0.83 17.14
CA PRO A 192 4.59 -0.07 15.92
C PRO A 192 5.84 0.18 15.07
N LEU A 193 5.67 0.28 13.76
CA LEU A 193 6.76 0.64 12.86
C LEU A 193 7.34 1.99 13.30
N GLU A 194 8.67 2.10 13.30
CA GLU A 194 9.35 3.31 13.75
C GLU A 194 8.96 4.51 12.88
N SER A 195 8.58 5.61 13.51
CA SER A 195 8.19 6.84 12.81
C SER A 195 9.32 7.47 11.99
N SER A 196 10.58 7.11 12.29
CA SER A 196 11.78 7.48 11.52
C SER A 196 11.92 6.74 10.20
N SER A 197 11.18 5.63 10.01
CA SER A 197 11.22 4.82 8.79
C SER A 197 10.88 5.66 7.57
N GLN A 198 11.57 5.36 6.47
CA GLN A 198 11.46 6.10 5.22
C GLN A 198 10.64 5.32 4.19
N ILE A 199 9.91 6.07 3.38
CA ILE A 199 9.30 5.64 2.14
C ILE A 199 10.10 6.28 1.02
N HIS A 200 10.62 5.48 0.12
CA HIS A 200 11.36 5.94 -1.05
C HIS A 200 10.65 5.47 -2.32
N LEU A 201 10.53 6.36 -3.29
CA LEU A 201 10.03 6.08 -4.64
C LEU A 201 11.12 6.42 -5.65
N ASP A 202 11.43 5.49 -6.54
CA ASP A 202 12.12 5.79 -7.80
C ASP A 202 11.30 5.26 -8.99
N ILE A 203 11.31 6.02 -10.09
CA ILE A 203 10.65 5.64 -11.34
C ILE A 203 11.69 5.65 -12.45
N LYS A 204 11.81 4.52 -13.15
CA LYS A 204 12.73 4.37 -14.27
C LYS A 204 11.98 4.32 -15.59
N ARG A 205 12.50 5.02 -16.57
CA ARG A 205 12.07 5.01 -17.97
C ARG A 205 13.30 4.74 -18.84
N ASN A 206 13.27 3.66 -19.63
CA ASN A 206 14.42 3.23 -20.45
C ASN A 206 15.72 3.06 -19.62
N ASN A 207 15.59 2.51 -18.40
CA ASN A 207 16.66 2.31 -17.41
C ASN A 207 17.25 3.60 -16.79
N GLU A 208 16.72 4.78 -17.09
CA GLU A 208 17.11 6.04 -16.48
C GLU A 208 16.10 6.47 -15.40
N ILE A 209 16.57 7.02 -14.29
CA ILE A 209 15.69 7.56 -13.25
C ILE A 209 15.07 8.85 -13.77
N VAL A 210 13.74 8.87 -13.91
CA VAL A 210 12.97 10.03 -14.35
C VAL A 210 12.27 10.75 -13.19
N PHE A 211 12.18 10.09 -12.05
CA PHE A 211 11.68 10.67 -10.80
C PHE A 211 12.25 9.89 -9.61
N GLU A 212 12.57 10.60 -8.55
CA GLU A 212 12.83 9.99 -7.23
C GLU A 212 12.34 10.91 -6.11
N GLY A 213 12.00 10.32 -4.97
CA GLY A 213 11.57 11.06 -3.78
C GLY A 213 11.60 10.20 -2.53
N THR A 214 11.75 10.86 -1.39
CA THR A 214 11.77 10.20 -0.08
C THR A 214 10.96 11.02 0.93
N VAL A 215 10.23 10.31 1.79
CA VAL A 215 9.49 10.90 2.91
C VAL A 215 9.62 10.02 4.15
N ARG A 216 9.57 10.61 5.35
CA ARG A 216 9.52 9.86 6.60
C ARG A 216 8.08 9.68 7.06
N ILE A 217 7.78 8.54 7.67
CA ILE A 217 6.46 8.26 8.26
C ILE A 217 6.10 9.31 9.31
N SER A 218 7.07 9.83 10.07
CA SER A 218 6.87 10.92 11.05
C SER A 218 6.30 12.22 10.48
N GLN A 219 6.33 12.40 9.15
CA GLN A 219 5.75 13.57 8.48
C GLN A 219 4.25 13.41 8.19
N MET A 220 3.69 12.24 8.46
CA MET A 220 2.25 12.01 8.40
C MET A 220 1.57 12.69 9.59
N LYS A 221 0.54 13.48 9.31
CA LYS A 221 -0.22 14.23 10.33
C LYS A 221 -1.07 13.30 11.22
N ARG A 222 -1.61 12.24 10.64
CA ARG A 222 -2.56 11.35 11.32
C ARG A 222 -1.88 10.05 11.75
N SER A 223 -2.23 9.55 12.95
CA SER A 223 -1.70 8.25 13.37
C SER A 223 -2.38 7.10 12.63
N PRO A 224 -1.69 5.96 12.47
CA PRO A 224 -2.29 4.75 11.90
C PRO A 224 -3.56 4.32 12.64
N GLU A 225 -3.58 4.39 13.96
CA GLU A 225 -4.72 4.02 14.82
C GLU A 225 -5.92 4.95 14.59
N GLU A 226 -5.68 6.25 14.41
CA GLU A 226 -6.71 7.22 14.06
C GLU A 226 -7.37 6.85 12.74
N LEU A 227 -6.58 6.56 11.68
CA LEU A 227 -7.08 6.17 10.37
C LEU A 227 -7.92 4.89 10.43
N VAL A 228 -7.43 3.87 11.15
CA VAL A 228 -8.19 2.62 11.39
C VAL A 228 -9.51 2.92 12.08
N SER A 229 -9.52 3.79 13.09
CA SER A 229 -10.74 4.13 13.84
C SER A 229 -11.84 4.73 12.97
N PHE A 230 -11.46 5.48 11.92
CA PHE A 230 -12.43 6.05 10.99
C PHE A 230 -12.91 5.06 9.94
N VAL A 231 -12.04 4.18 9.42
CA VAL A 231 -12.41 3.12 8.47
C VAL A 231 -13.36 2.12 9.12
N TYR A 232 -13.11 1.73 10.39
CA TYR A 232 -13.89 0.71 11.10
C TYR A 232 -15.12 1.24 11.82
N ARG A 233 -15.36 2.56 11.86
CA ARG A 233 -16.39 3.18 12.71
C ARG A 233 -17.80 2.63 12.44
N GLU A 234 -18.18 2.44 11.18
CA GLU A 234 -19.49 1.92 10.77
C GLU A 234 -19.38 0.83 9.68
N CYS A 235 -18.16 0.30 9.47
CA CYS A 235 -17.89 -0.78 8.52
C CYS A 235 -17.33 -1.99 9.24
N SER A 236 -17.85 -3.18 8.89
CA SER A 236 -17.34 -4.46 9.35
C SER A 236 -16.50 -5.12 8.27
N PHE A 237 -15.35 -5.66 8.65
CA PHE A 237 -14.42 -6.36 7.77
C PHE A 237 -14.16 -7.78 8.28
N PRO A 238 -15.01 -8.78 7.91
CA PRO A 238 -14.95 -10.13 8.49
C PRO A 238 -13.59 -10.83 8.35
N ASN A 239 -12.85 -10.54 7.29
CA ASN A 239 -11.51 -11.09 7.01
C ASN A 239 -10.38 -10.06 7.23
N GLY A 240 -10.68 -8.96 7.95
CA GLY A 240 -9.77 -7.84 8.06
C GLY A 240 -9.77 -6.93 6.82
N CYS A 241 -8.91 -5.91 6.82
CA CYS A 241 -8.84 -4.89 5.80
C CYS A 241 -7.39 -4.44 5.57
N LEU A 242 -7.05 -4.06 4.35
CA LEU A 242 -5.83 -3.32 4.04
C LEU A 242 -6.14 -1.83 3.96
N ILE A 243 -5.34 -0.99 4.62
CA ILE A 243 -5.56 0.46 4.64
C ILE A 243 -4.27 1.18 4.22
N MET A 244 -4.30 1.81 3.07
CA MET A 244 -3.27 2.74 2.60
C MET A 244 -3.37 4.04 3.39
N THR A 245 -2.25 4.57 3.88
CA THR A 245 -2.22 5.68 4.84
C THR A 245 -2.03 7.06 4.22
N GLY A 246 -1.97 7.12 2.90
CA GLY A 246 -1.69 8.34 2.14
C GLY A 246 -0.22 8.52 1.80
N THR A 247 0.04 9.35 0.79
CA THR A 247 1.38 9.60 0.28
C THR A 247 1.95 10.95 0.72
N GLY A 248 3.25 10.98 0.96
CA GLY A 248 4.03 12.21 1.14
C GLY A 248 4.94 12.52 -0.05
N ILE A 249 4.91 11.69 -1.10
CA ILE A 249 5.72 11.86 -2.31
C ILE A 249 4.78 12.10 -3.49
N VAL A 250 4.86 13.29 -4.06
CA VAL A 250 3.98 13.72 -5.15
C VAL A 250 4.85 14.24 -6.28
N PRO A 251 4.92 13.53 -7.43
CA PRO A 251 5.57 14.06 -8.63
C PRO A 251 4.97 15.40 -9.06
N GLY A 252 5.80 16.26 -9.64
CA GLY A 252 5.35 17.58 -10.10
C GLY A 252 4.43 17.50 -11.32
N ASN A 253 3.80 18.65 -11.66
CA ASN A 253 2.80 18.75 -12.72
C ASN A 253 3.33 18.48 -14.14
N ASN A 254 4.64 18.46 -14.30
CA ASN A 254 5.33 18.13 -15.57
C ASN A 254 5.68 16.64 -15.70
N PHE A 255 5.30 15.81 -14.72
CA PHE A 255 5.54 14.37 -14.74
C PHE A 255 4.22 13.62 -14.97
N THR A 256 4.25 12.63 -15.83
CA THR A 256 3.20 11.60 -15.94
C THR A 256 3.84 10.25 -16.25
N LEU A 257 3.25 9.19 -15.72
CA LEU A 257 3.62 7.81 -16.05
C LEU A 257 3.39 7.51 -17.53
N ARG A 258 4.20 6.58 -18.05
CA ARG A 258 4.09 6.04 -19.41
C ARG A 258 4.17 4.52 -19.37
N SER A 259 3.66 3.87 -20.40
CA SER A 259 3.83 2.41 -20.59
C SER A 259 5.31 2.04 -20.50
N ASN A 260 5.59 0.93 -19.81
CA ASN A 260 6.91 0.37 -19.50
C ASN A 260 7.75 1.18 -18.47
N ASP A 261 7.23 2.22 -17.84
CA ASP A 261 7.89 2.77 -16.66
C ASP A 261 7.96 1.72 -15.55
N GLU A 262 9.12 1.58 -14.92
CA GLU A 262 9.30 0.74 -13.73
C GLU A 262 9.16 1.63 -12.48
N ILE A 263 8.22 1.27 -11.63
CA ILE A 263 7.93 1.93 -10.36
C ILE A 263 8.52 1.08 -9.25
N ARG A 264 9.39 1.66 -8.42
CA ARG A 264 10.04 1.00 -7.28
C ARG A 264 9.71 1.76 -6.00
N ILE A 265 9.02 1.13 -5.09
CA ILE A 265 8.67 1.69 -3.79
C ILE A 265 9.36 0.88 -2.71
N THR A 266 10.22 1.52 -1.94
CA THR A 266 10.95 0.89 -0.82
C THR A 266 10.48 1.50 0.50
N ILE A 267 10.16 0.65 1.47
CA ILE A 267 9.91 1.09 2.86
C ILE A 267 10.85 0.32 3.77
N ASP A 268 11.50 1.04 4.69
CA ASP A 268 12.41 0.47 5.67
C ASP A 268 11.77 -0.71 6.40
N HIS A 269 12.53 -1.77 6.62
CA HIS A 269 12.14 -3.04 7.24
C HIS A 269 11.21 -3.93 6.39
N ILE A 270 10.44 -3.39 5.45
CA ILE A 270 9.49 -4.16 4.61
C ILE A 270 10.23 -4.72 3.39
N GLY A 271 10.86 -3.86 2.60
CA GLY A 271 11.56 -4.24 1.37
C GLY A 271 11.17 -3.33 0.21
N THR A 272 11.13 -3.88 -1.00
CA THR A 272 10.84 -3.11 -2.23
C THR A 272 9.70 -3.76 -3.02
N LEU A 273 8.67 -2.99 -3.31
CA LEU A 273 7.60 -3.32 -4.26
C LEU A 273 7.99 -2.77 -5.62
N ILE A 274 8.03 -3.63 -6.65
CA ILE A 274 8.37 -3.25 -8.02
C ILE A 274 7.18 -3.57 -8.92
N ASN A 275 6.79 -2.61 -9.75
CA ASN A 275 5.74 -2.78 -10.76
C ASN A 275 6.15 -2.12 -12.07
N THR A 276 5.66 -2.63 -13.18
CA THR A 276 5.80 -2.01 -14.50
C THR A 276 4.45 -1.49 -14.97
N VAL A 277 4.41 -0.31 -15.55
CA VAL A 277 3.20 0.25 -16.17
C VAL A 277 2.89 -0.50 -17.47
N ARG A 278 1.63 -0.93 -17.63
CA ARG A 278 1.19 -1.64 -18.85
C ARG A 278 1.11 -0.70 -20.03
#